data_71d48552afd16593765990df5866a2ad
#
_entry.id   71d48552afd16593765990df5866a2ad
#
_cell.length_a   1.000
_cell.length_b   1.000
_cell.length_c   1.000
_cell.angle_alpha   90.00
_cell.angle_beta   90.00
_cell.angle_gamma   90.00
#
_symmetry.space_group_name_H-M   'P 1'
#
loop_
_entity.id
_entity.type
_entity.pdbx_description
1 polymer ?
#
loop_
_entity_poly.entity_id
_entity_poly.type
_entity_poly.pdbx_seq_one_letter_code
_entity_poly.pdbx_strand_id
1 'polypeptide(L)'
;MSETEFDLGSADLYEDFENYVPSISAAELMDAPVKPTEYVVKGLLPKGLSILGGAPKVGKSWLVLDLCVHIATGKPLWGMDVQQGTAWYLCLEDTNDRVRQRLACITDETPQDLQISSAEHNLGTMEDGLEETIEKFLHKYPNTRLIVIDTFQMVRGNSKEPTYGGDYADAQKLKKLADKHGIAILLVHHLRKMTDKDPVNKLSGTTGLSEIGRAHV
;
A
#
# COMPACT_ATOMS: atom_id res chain seq x y z
N MET A 1 53.13 2.78 -37.29
CA MET A 1 52.21 2.60 -36.13
C MET A 1 50.99 3.38 -36.48
N SER A 2 49.98 2.71 -36.98
CA SER A 2 48.73 3.32 -37.44
C SER A 2 47.69 3.25 -36.29
N GLU A 3 47.27 4.42 -35.85
CA GLU A 3 46.10 4.57 -34.97
C GLU A 3 44.83 4.28 -35.75
N THR A 4 44.15 3.21 -35.40
CA THR A 4 42.79 2.92 -35.87
C THR A 4 41.83 3.66 -34.96
N GLU A 5 41.29 4.79 -35.44
CA GLU A 5 40.11 5.44 -34.88
C GLU A 5 38.91 4.45 -34.95
N PHE A 6 38.36 4.11 -33.79
CA PHE A 6 37.08 3.45 -33.66
C PHE A 6 36.00 4.53 -33.72
N ASP A 7 35.40 4.72 -34.91
CA ASP A 7 34.19 5.50 -35.10
C ASP A 7 33.02 4.71 -34.53
N LEU A 8 32.63 5.03 -33.29
CA LEU A 8 31.35 4.59 -32.72
C LEU A 8 30.24 5.50 -33.26
N GLY A 9 29.57 5.04 -34.29
CA GLY A 9 28.41 5.71 -34.86
C GLY A 9 27.36 6.04 -33.80
N SER A 10 27.42 7.24 -33.26
CA SER A 10 26.53 7.76 -32.23
C SER A 10 25.14 8.17 -32.74
N ALA A 11 24.88 8.05 -34.02
CA ALA A 11 23.60 8.46 -34.64
C ALA A 11 22.51 7.40 -34.53
N ASP A 12 22.84 6.11 -34.65
CA ASP A 12 21.85 5.03 -34.64
C ASP A 12 21.23 4.74 -33.26
N LEU A 13 21.91 5.11 -32.17
CA LEU A 13 21.40 4.89 -30.82
C LEU A 13 20.34 5.92 -30.39
N TYR A 14 20.32 7.10 -30.99
CA TYR A 14 19.36 8.17 -30.64
C TYR A 14 18.06 8.04 -31.43
N GLU A 15 18.06 7.50 -32.66
CA GLU A 15 16.83 7.29 -33.45
C GLU A 15 15.94 6.18 -32.86
N ASP A 16 16.53 5.16 -32.20
CA ASP A 16 15.75 4.10 -31.54
C ASP A 16 14.99 4.57 -30.30
N PHE A 17 15.44 5.62 -29.61
CA PHE A 17 14.75 6.13 -28.44
C PHE A 17 13.53 7.01 -28.78
N GLU A 18 13.56 7.77 -29.90
CA GLU A 18 12.42 8.61 -30.32
C GLU A 18 11.22 7.78 -30.80
N ASN A 19 11.44 6.57 -31.33
CA ASN A 19 10.39 5.70 -31.85
C ASN A 19 10.03 4.52 -30.92
N TYR A 20 10.64 4.43 -29.73
CA TYR A 20 10.34 3.34 -28.80
C TYR A 20 8.94 3.47 -28.22
N VAL A 21 8.02 2.60 -28.64
CA VAL A 21 6.70 2.43 -28.04
C VAL A 21 6.77 1.20 -27.13
N PRO A 22 6.63 1.38 -25.79
CA PRO A 22 6.67 0.26 -24.86
C PRO A 22 5.44 -0.63 -25.04
N SER A 23 5.58 -1.65 -25.86
CA SER A 23 4.53 -2.61 -26.17
C SER A 23 5.11 -4.02 -26.25
N ILE A 24 4.28 -5.01 -25.97
CA ILE A 24 4.59 -6.43 -26.11
C ILE A 24 3.54 -7.07 -27.01
N SER A 25 3.92 -7.95 -27.91
CA SER A 25 2.97 -8.69 -28.74
C SER A 25 2.16 -9.68 -27.91
N ALA A 26 0.95 -10.02 -28.38
CA ALA A 26 0.14 -11.02 -27.71
C ALA A 26 0.84 -12.40 -27.65
N ALA A 27 1.63 -12.75 -28.67
CA ALA A 27 2.39 -13.99 -28.71
C ALA A 27 3.47 -14.00 -27.60
N GLU A 28 4.29 -12.94 -27.51
CA GLU A 28 5.30 -12.81 -26.45
C GLU A 28 4.68 -12.79 -25.05
N LEU A 29 3.51 -12.14 -24.89
CA LEU A 29 2.78 -12.12 -23.62
C LEU A 29 2.29 -13.52 -23.21
N MET A 30 1.81 -14.32 -24.18
CA MET A 30 1.33 -15.69 -23.94
C MET A 30 2.48 -16.66 -23.63
N ASP A 31 3.66 -16.45 -24.18
CA ASP A 31 4.84 -17.26 -23.95
C ASP A 31 5.61 -16.84 -22.67
N ALA A 32 5.34 -15.63 -22.15
CA ALA A 32 5.97 -15.15 -20.93
C ALA A 32 5.53 -15.97 -19.70
N PRO A 33 6.46 -16.32 -18.78
CA PRO A 33 6.09 -17.07 -17.60
C PRO A 33 5.16 -16.24 -16.70
N VAL A 34 4.04 -16.86 -16.29
CA VAL A 34 3.10 -16.24 -15.35
C VAL A 34 3.79 -16.02 -14.00
N LYS A 35 3.95 -14.77 -13.59
CA LYS A 35 4.47 -14.46 -12.25
C LYS A 35 3.39 -14.76 -11.20
N PRO A 36 3.64 -15.65 -10.23
CA PRO A 36 2.68 -15.92 -9.19
C PRO A 36 2.45 -14.67 -8.33
N THR A 37 1.23 -14.51 -7.81
CA THR A 37 0.93 -13.43 -6.85
C THR A 37 1.76 -13.65 -5.58
N GLU A 38 2.54 -12.64 -5.22
CA GLU A 38 3.28 -12.63 -3.96
C GLU A 38 2.38 -12.10 -2.83
N TYR A 39 2.47 -12.74 -1.66
CA TYR A 39 1.65 -12.42 -0.51
C TYR A 39 2.51 -12.07 0.70
N VAL A 40 2.07 -11.07 1.48
CA VAL A 40 2.58 -10.81 2.82
C VAL A 40 1.90 -11.73 3.84
N VAL A 41 0.60 -11.97 3.67
CA VAL A 41 -0.13 -13.06 4.35
C VAL A 41 -0.73 -13.94 3.26
N LYS A 42 -0.30 -15.20 3.21
CA LYS A 42 -0.63 -16.14 2.14
C LYS A 42 -2.14 -16.31 1.95
N GLY A 43 -2.61 -16.01 0.75
CA GLY A 43 -4.03 -16.12 0.38
C GLY A 43 -4.93 -14.98 0.91
N LEU A 44 -4.42 -14.11 1.80
CA LEU A 44 -5.19 -13.00 2.37
C LEU A 44 -4.69 -11.62 1.88
N LEU A 45 -3.43 -11.30 2.13
CA LEU A 45 -2.87 -9.98 1.84
C LEU A 45 -1.76 -10.08 0.80
N PRO A 46 -2.03 -9.79 -0.48
CA PRO A 46 -1.00 -9.72 -1.51
C PRO A 46 -0.13 -8.46 -1.32
N LYS A 47 1.06 -8.47 -1.90
CA LYS A 47 1.84 -7.25 -2.14
C LYS A 47 1.07 -6.30 -3.07
N GLY A 48 1.38 -5.02 -3.01
CA GLY A 48 0.65 -3.97 -3.72
C GLY A 48 -0.36 -3.27 -2.82
N LEU A 49 -1.33 -2.56 -3.41
CA LEU A 49 -2.35 -1.82 -2.69
C LEU A 49 -3.58 -2.68 -2.44
N SER A 50 -4.03 -2.73 -1.19
CA SER A 50 -5.29 -3.37 -0.78
C SER A 50 -6.17 -2.38 0.01
N ILE A 51 -7.48 -2.59 0.00
CA ILE A 51 -8.44 -1.74 0.71
C ILE A 51 -9.30 -2.61 1.62
N LEU A 52 -9.36 -2.25 2.91
CA LEU A 52 -10.28 -2.83 3.89
C LEU A 52 -11.44 -1.87 4.12
N GLY A 53 -12.58 -2.14 3.49
CA GLY A 53 -13.81 -1.38 3.64
C GLY A 53 -14.74 -1.97 4.70
N GLY A 54 -15.45 -1.12 5.41
CA GLY A 54 -16.47 -1.57 6.36
C GLY A 54 -17.14 -0.43 7.11
N ALA A 55 -18.32 -0.70 7.69
CA ALA A 55 -19.02 0.28 8.51
C ALA A 55 -18.16 0.74 9.72
N PRO A 56 -18.38 1.93 10.27
CA PRO A 56 -17.72 2.34 11.51
C PRO A 56 -17.97 1.34 12.64
N LYS A 57 -16.99 1.16 13.53
CA LYS A 57 -17.08 0.33 14.75
C LYS A 57 -17.26 -1.18 14.54
N VAL A 58 -17.01 -1.72 13.34
CA VAL A 58 -17.05 -3.19 13.07
C VAL A 58 -15.75 -3.92 13.39
N GLY A 59 -14.77 -3.26 13.98
CA GLY A 59 -13.52 -3.91 14.41
C GLY A 59 -12.34 -3.80 13.45
N LYS A 60 -12.42 -3.01 12.35
CA LYS A 60 -11.33 -2.86 11.37
C LYS A 60 -9.97 -2.53 12.00
N SER A 61 -9.91 -1.53 12.88
CA SER A 61 -8.67 -1.11 13.55
C SER A 61 -8.08 -2.20 14.46
N TRP A 62 -8.92 -3.07 15.05
CA TRP A 62 -8.47 -4.24 15.79
C TRP A 62 -7.85 -5.27 14.86
N LEU A 63 -8.52 -5.57 13.76
CA LEU A 63 -8.05 -6.51 12.74
C LEU A 63 -6.71 -6.11 12.16
N VAL A 64 -6.56 -4.83 11.77
CA VAL A 64 -5.31 -4.38 11.14
C VAL A 64 -4.15 -4.27 12.14
N LEU A 65 -4.42 -3.97 13.42
CA LEU A 65 -3.40 -3.99 14.46
C LEU A 65 -2.92 -5.43 14.73
N ASP A 66 -3.85 -6.40 14.82
CA ASP A 66 -3.54 -7.82 14.97
C ASP A 66 -2.70 -8.34 13.78
N LEU A 67 -3.09 -7.98 12.56
CA LEU A 67 -2.33 -8.27 11.35
C LEU A 67 -0.89 -7.73 11.43
N CYS A 68 -0.71 -6.48 11.88
CA CYS A 68 0.61 -5.88 12.04
C CYS A 68 1.45 -6.62 13.09
N VAL A 69 0.86 -7.07 14.21
CA VAL A 69 1.54 -7.88 15.22
C VAL A 69 2.03 -9.20 14.64
N HIS A 70 1.18 -9.90 13.87
CA HIS A 70 1.56 -11.16 13.24
C HIS A 70 2.69 -10.99 12.22
N ILE A 71 2.66 -9.94 11.41
CA ILE A 71 3.75 -9.64 10.45
C ILE A 71 5.04 -9.28 11.18
N ALA A 72 4.98 -8.47 12.22
CA ALA A 72 6.16 -8.07 13.00
C ALA A 72 6.79 -9.26 13.74
N THR A 73 5.99 -10.20 14.22
CA THR A 73 6.46 -11.38 14.96
C THR A 73 6.74 -12.60 14.09
N GLY A 74 6.25 -12.63 12.85
CA GLY A 74 6.35 -13.80 11.95
C GLY A 74 5.44 -14.95 12.34
N LYS A 75 4.51 -14.76 13.30
CA LYS A 75 3.57 -15.80 13.73
C LYS A 75 2.46 -15.98 12.69
N PRO A 76 2.02 -17.21 12.40
CA PRO A 76 0.91 -17.45 11.48
C PRO A 76 -0.36 -16.71 11.92
N LEU A 77 -1.03 -16.04 10.99
CA LEU A 77 -2.33 -15.40 11.21
C LEU A 77 -3.43 -16.41 10.85
N TRP A 78 -4.23 -16.86 11.82
CA TRP A 78 -5.32 -17.83 11.62
C TRP A 78 -4.91 -19.09 10.83
N GLY A 79 -3.66 -19.55 11.03
CA GLY A 79 -3.09 -20.69 10.31
C GLY A 79 -2.53 -20.37 8.92
N MET A 80 -2.57 -19.11 8.49
CA MET A 80 -1.96 -18.66 7.24
C MET A 80 -0.51 -18.24 7.48
N ASP A 81 0.38 -18.62 6.55
CA ASP A 81 1.79 -18.21 6.58
C ASP A 81 1.93 -16.71 6.40
N VAL A 82 2.84 -16.10 7.15
CA VAL A 82 3.12 -14.67 7.17
C VAL A 82 4.58 -14.42 6.78
N GLN A 83 4.82 -13.45 5.92
CA GLN A 83 6.16 -12.93 5.68
C GLN A 83 6.55 -11.98 6.84
N GLN A 84 7.47 -12.44 7.69
CA GLN A 84 7.97 -11.62 8.78
C GLN A 84 8.74 -10.39 8.26
N GLY A 85 8.56 -9.26 8.94
CA GLY A 85 9.27 -8.02 8.69
C GLY A 85 8.61 -6.84 9.37
N THR A 86 9.11 -5.63 9.11
CA THR A 86 8.58 -4.42 9.72
C THR A 86 7.16 -4.15 9.21
N ALA A 87 6.23 -3.95 10.14
CA ALA A 87 4.89 -3.44 9.90
C ALA A 87 4.79 -2.01 10.45
N TRP A 88 4.30 -1.08 9.62
CA TRP A 88 4.04 0.30 10.05
C TRP A 88 2.55 0.59 10.10
N TYR A 89 2.03 0.85 11.30
CA TYR A 89 0.63 1.17 11.53
C TYR A 89 0.43 2.66 11.76
N LEU A 90 -0.16 3.33 10.77
CA LEU A 90 -0.58 4.73 10.83
C LEU A 90 -2.03 4.76 11.35
N CYS A 91 -2.19 4.91 12.66
CA CYS A 91 -3.49 4.96 13.35
C CYS A 91 -3.92 6.43 13.59
N LEU A 92 -4.28 7.12 12.52
CA LEU A 92 -4.38 8.57 12.46
C LEU A 92 -5.63 9.17 13.16
N GLU A 93 -6.57 8.33 13.60
CA GLU A 93 -7.73 8.74 14.39
C GLU A 93 -7.59 8.38 15.88
N ASP A 94 -6.53 7.67 16.26
CA ASP A 94 -6.33 7.20 17.62
C ASP A 94 -5.12 7.85 18.30
N THR A 95 -5.16 7.96 19.62
CA THR A 95 -4.03 8.39 20.48
C THR A 95 -3.12 7.20 20.79
N ASN A 96 -1.87 7.48 21.17
CA ASN A 96 -0.92 6.46 21.61
C ASN A 96 -1.49 5.57 22.73
N ASP A 97 -2.19 6.16 23.71
CA ASP A 97 -2.78 5.41 24.83
C ASP A 97 -3.86 4.41 24.37
N ARG A 98 -4.70 4.79 23.42
CA ARG A 98 -5.72 3.87 22.88
C ARG A 98 -5.10 2.71 22.08
N VAL A 99 -4.07 3.00 21.30
CA VAL A 99 -3.35 1.96 20.57
C VAL A 99 -2.64 1.02 21.52
N ARG A 100 -1.99 1.56 22.58
CA ARG A 100 -1.32 0.77 23.62
C ARG A 100 -2.31 -0.16 24.35
N GLN A 101 -3.50 0.35 24.71
CA GLN A 101 -4.54 -0.48 25.32
C GLN A 101 -4.99 -1.63 24.43
N ARG A 102 -5.20 -1.37 23.13
CA ARG A 102 -5.55 -2.42 22.19
C ARG A 102 -4.41 -3.42 22.00
N LEU A 103 -3.18 -2.94 21.87
CA LEU A 103 -2.01 -3.81 21.72
C LEU A 103 -1.86 -4.76 22.90
N ALA A 104 -2.05 -4.28 24.12
CA ALA A 104 -2.02 -5.10 25.34
C ALA A 104 -3.14 -6.17 25.40
N CYS A 105 -4.24 -5.98 24.66
CA CYS A 105 -5.28 -7.01 24.52
C CYS A 105 -4.95 -8.06 23.44
N ILE A 106 -4.09 -7.73 22.47
CA ILE A 106 -3.74 -8.60 21.35
C ILE A 106 -2.52 -9.47 21.67
N THR A 107 -1.53 -8.91 22.37
CA THR A 107 -0.27 -9.61 22.63
C THR A 107 0.36 -9.16 23.96
N ASP A 108 1.00 -10.09 24.64
CA ASP A 108 1.88 -9.82 25.79
C ASP A 108 3.33 -9.56 25.35
N GLU A 109 3.63 -9.67 24.06
CA GLU A 109 4.95 -9.44 23.51
C GLU A 109 5.16 -7.97 23.14
N THR A 110 6.42 -7.56 23.03
CA THR A 110 6.83 -6.23 22.54
C THR A 110 7.47 -6.36 21.17
N PRO A 111 6.67 -6.47 20.07
CA PRO A 111 7.22 -6.68 18.74
C PRO A 111 8.06 -5.47 18.29
N GLN A 112 9.38 -5.67 18.17
CA GLN A 112 10.32 -4.59 17.81
C GLN A 112 10.11 -4.10 16.37
N ASP A 113 9.65 -4.98 15.48
CA ASP A 113 9.38 -4.67 14.07
C ASP A 113 7.97 -4.07 13.84
N LEU A 114 7.21 -3.79 14.91
CA LEU A 114 5.97 -3.02 14.82
C LEU A 114 6.24 -1.54 15.10
N GLN A 115 6.11 -0.71 14.08
CA GLN A 115 6.22 0.73 14.17
C GLN A 115 4.83 1.37 14.16
N ILE A 116 4.59 2.35 15.02
CA ILE A 116 3.27 2.98 15.20
C ILE A 116 3.40 4.49 15.06
N SER A 117 2.50 5.07 14.25
CA SER A 117 2.29 6.52 14.20
C SER A 117 0.82 6.83 14.45
N SER A 118 0.53 7.54 15.52
CA SER A 118 -0.82 7.92 15.94
C SER A 118 -1.18 9.32 15.45
N ALA A 119 -2.38 9.78 15.78
CA ALA A 119 -2.84 11.15 15.57
C ALA A 119 -1.91 12.24 16.19
N GLU A 120 -1.03 11.84 17.11
CA GLU A 120 -0.05 12.74 17.74
C GLU A 120 1.16 13.03 16.84
N HIS A 121 1.33 12.29 15.74
CA HIS A 121 2.42 12.46 14.80
C HIS A 121 1.92 13.21 13.56
N ASN A 122 2.61 14.28 13.21
CA ASN A 122 2.31 15.00 11.95
C ASN A 122 3.05 14.32 10.79
N LEU A 123 2.33 13.49 10.04
CA LEU A 123 2.89 12.76 8.89
C LEU A 123 2.63 13.46 7.55
N GLY A 124 1.83 14.53 7.55
CA GLY A 124 1.36 15.19 6.33
C GLY A 124 0.23 14.42 5.63
N THR A 125 -0.19 14.95 4.49
CA THR A 125 -1.18 14.35 3.58
C THR A 125 -0.51 13.95 2.27
N MET A 126 -1.25 13.33 1.37
CA MET A 126 -0.74 12.98 0.02
C MET A 126 -0.34 14.20 -0.82
N GLU A 127 -0.85 15.40 -0.48
CA GLU A 127 -0.43 16.67 -1.06
C GLU A 127 0.69 17.34 -0.27
N ASP A 128 0.89 16.94 1.00
CA ASP A 128 1.78 17.61 1.95
C ASP A 128 2.78 16.62 2.58
N GLY A 129 3.58 15.97 1.73
CA GLY A 129 4.80 15.27 2.13
C GLY A 129 4.65 13.85 2.69
N LEU A 130 3.46 13.25 2.71
CA LEU A 130 3.29 11.86 3.17
C LEU A 130 4.09 10.87 2.31
N GLU A 131 4.12 11.07 0.99
CA GLU A 131 4.88 10.21 0.07
C GLU A 131 6.37 10.22 0.43
N GLU A 132 6.96 11.39 0.66
CA GLU A 132 8.35 11.50 1.10
C GLU A 132 8.58 10.89 2.50
N THR A 133 7.61 11.01 3.38
CA THR A 133 7.66 10.42 4.72
C THR A 133 7.68 8.90 4.64
N ILE A 134 6.87 8.32 3.74
CA ILE A 134 6.88 6.87 3.46
C ILE A 134 8.23 6.43 2.88
N GLU A 135 8.78 7.15 1.91
CA GLU A 135 10.10 6.83 1.34
C GLU A 135 11.21 6.88 2.41
N LYS A 136 11.23 7.90 3.28
CA LYS A 136 12.17 7.99 4.39
C LYS A 136 12.02 6.83 5.38
N PHE A 137 10.77 6.42 5.66
CA PHE A 137 10.49 5.26 6.50
C PHE A 137 11.03 3.97 5.88
N LEU A 138 10.76 3.73 4.60
CA LEU A 138 11.21 2.54 3.89
C LEU A 138 12.75 2.48 3.79
N HIS A 139 13.40 3.62 3.63
CA HIS A 139 14.86 3.70 3.68
C HIS A 139 15.40 3.34 5.07
N LYS A 140 14.74 3.80 6.15
CA LYS A 140 15.13 3.48 7.54
C LYS A 140 14.85 2.02 7.91
N TYR A 141 13.77 1.45 7.41
CA TYR A 141 13.31 0.09 7.68
C TYR A 141 13.21 -0.74 6.39
N PRO A 142 14.32 -1.18 5.82
CA PRO A 142 14.34 -1.84 4.50
C PRO A 142 13.65 -3.21 4.48
N ASN A 143 13.42 -3.82 5.67
CA ASN A 143 12.67 -5.08 5.80
C ASN A 143 11.15 -4.86 5.99
N THR A 144 10.63 -3.70 5.61
CA THR A 144 9.18 -3.42 5.68
C THR A 144 8.40 -4.37 4.78
N ARG A 145 7.29 -4.92 5.32
CA ARG A 145 6.37 -5.80 4.59
C ARG A 145 4.99 -5.19 4.45
N LEU A 146 4.58 -4.40 5.44
CA LEU A 146 3.24 -3.83 5.49
C LEU A 146 3.28 -2.37 5.98
N ILE A 147 2.51 -1.53 5.29
CA ILE A 147 2.09 -0.21 5.78
C ILE A 147 0.57 -0.22 5.86
N VAL A 148 0.00 0.07 7.03
CA VAL A 148 -1.45 0.25 7.20
C VAL A 148 -1.76 1.71 7.41
N ILE A 149 -2.73 2.25 6.68
CA ILE A 149 -3.24 3.63 6.83
C ILE A 149 -4.69 3.56 7.36
N ASP A 150 -4.89 3.89 8.63
CA ASP A 150 -6.19 3.86 9.33
C ASP A 150 -6.53 5.25 9.89
N THR A 151 -7.34 6.05 9.22
CA THR A 151 -8.05 5.76 7.97
C THR A 151 -7.46 6.55 6.80
N PHE A 152 -7.69 6.04 5.58
CA PHE A 152 -7.29 6.71 4.35
C PHE A 152 -7.81 8.15 4.25
N GLN A 153 -8.98 8.41 4.83
CA GLN A 153 -9.60 9.73 4.84
C GLN A 153 -8.71 10.79 5.50
N MET A 154 -7.85 10.42 6.47
CA MET A 154 -6.98 11.34 7.19
C MET A 154 -5.76 11.81 6.39
N VAL A 155 -5.39 11.10 5.34
CA VAL A 155 -4.20 11.38 4.53
C VAL A 155 -4.51 11.94 3.15
N ARG A 156 -5.79 12.10 2.83
CA ARG A 156 -6.20 12.73 1.56
C ARG A 156 -5.69 14.14 1.45
N GLY A 157 -5.45 14.59 0.22
CA GLY A 157 -5.22 16.00 -0.08
C GLY A 157 -6.41 16.88 0.34
N ASN A 158 -6.13 18.17 0.55
CA ASN A 158 -7.07 19.17 1.07
C ASN A 158 -8.20 19.56 0.09
N SER A 159 -8.51 18.80 -0.93
CA SER A 159 -9.68 19.08 -1.78
C SER A 159 -10.93 19.06 -0.90
N LYS A 160 -11.53 20.23 -0.69
CA LYS A 160 -12.67 20.49 0.23
C LYS A 160 -13.92 19.66 -0.06
N GLU A 161 -13.92 18.95 -1.17
CA GLU A 161 -14.92 17.95 -1.51
C GLU A 161 -14.24 16.66 -1.93
N PRO A 162 -14.71 15.48 -1.44
CA PRO A 162 -14.22 14.21 -1.91
C PRO A 162 -14.60 14.05 -3.39
N THR A 163 -13.68 14.45 -4.27
CA THR A 163 -13.86 14.28 -5.71
C THR A 163 -13.35 12.90 -6.12
N TYR A 164 -14.05 12.26 -7.02
CA TYR A 164 -13.67 10.98 -7.65
C TYR A 164 -12.20 10.97 -8.11
N GLY A 165 -11.75 12.08 -8.72
CA GLY A 165 -10.40 12.18 -9.25
C GLY A 165 -9.31 12.29 -8.17
N GLY A 166 -9.57 12.92 -7.03
CA GLY A 166 -8.58 13.10 -5.95
C GLY A 166 -8.26 11.78 -5.24
N ASP A 167 -9.29 11.05 -4.81
CA ASP A 167 -9.13 9.76 -4.14
C ASP A 167 -8.42 8.73 -5.03
N TYR A 168 -8.73 8.75 -6.33
CA TYR A 168 -8.09 7.90 -7.32
C TYR A 168 -6.60 8.23 -7.48
N ALA A 169 -6.25 9.52 -7.62
CA ALA A 169 -4.87 9.96 -7.77
C ALA A 169 -4.01 9.62 -6.54
N ASP A 170 -4.54 9.84 -5.33
CA ASP A 170 -3.84 9.53 -4.08
C ASP A 170 -3.63 8.01 -3.93
N ALA A 171 -4.64 7.20 -4.21
CA ALA A 171 -4.52 5.75 -4.19
C ALA A 171 -3.55 5.23 -5.27
N GLN A 172 -3.50 5.85 -6.45
CA GLN A 172 -2.52 5.50 -7.48
C GLN A 172 -1.07 5.77 -7.04
N LYS A 173 -0.80 6.89 -6.33
CA LYS A 173 0.52 7.17 -5.78
C LYS A 173 0.93 6.09 -4.78
N LEU A 174 0.05 5.75 -3.84
CA LEU A 174 0.30 4.68 -2.86
C LEU A 174 0.49 3.31 -3.52
N LYS A 175 -0.27 3.01 -4.58
CA LYS A 175 -0.07 1.79 -5.37
C LYS A 175 1.31 1.75 -6.01
N LYS A 176 1.76 2.84 -6.64
CA LYS A 176 3.10 2.92 -7.24
C LYS A 176 4.21 2.72 -6.20
N LEU A 177 4.05 3.30 -5.00
CA LEU A 177 4.98 3.07 -3.89
C LEU A 177 5.02 1.59 -3.46
N ALA A 178 3.85 0.97 -3.28
CA ALA A 178 3.76 -0.44 -2.91
C ALA A 178 4.42 -1.35 -3.95
N ASP A 179 4.13 -1.12 -5.24
CA ASP A 179 4.69 -1.89 -6.36
C ASP A 179 6.22 -1.68 -6.47
N LYS A 180 6.69 -0.42 -6.36
CA LYS A 180 8.12 -0.07 -6.42
C LYS A 180 8.94 -0.77 -5.34
N HIS A 181 8.44 -0.84 -4.12
CA HIS A 181 9.14 -1.40 -2.97
C HIS A 181 8.81 -2.88 -2.70
N GLY A 182 7.87 -3.48 -3.46
CA GLY A 182 7.46 -4.88 -3.29
C GLY A 182 6.85 -5.17 -1.91
N ILE A 183 6.09 -4.22 -1.36
CA ILE A 183 5.42 -4.28 -0.05
C ILE A 183 3.90 -4.31 -0.20
N ALA A 184 3.18 -4.60 0.88
CA ALA A 184 1.74 -4.36 0.95
C ALA A 184 1.47 -2.98 1.56
N ILE A 185 0.54 -2.22 0.97
CA ILE A 185 -0.09 -1.05 1.60
C ILE A 185 -1.57 -1.35 1.75
N LEU A 186 -2.07 -1.30 2.99
CA LEU A 186 -3.47 -1.58 3.33
C LEU A 186 -4.17 -0.31 3.78
N LEU A 187 -5.14 0.16 3.00
CA LEU A 187 -5.97 1.31 3.33
C LEU A 187 -7.22 0.87 4.08
N VAL A 188 -7.44 1.42 5.27
CA VAL A 188 -8.72 1.28 5.98
C VAL A 188 -9.65 2.39 5.54
N HIS A 189 -10.85 2.02 5.08
CA HIS A 189 -11.85 2.96 4.58
C HIS A 189 -13.20 2.76 5.25
N HIS A 190 -13.87 3.86 5.60
CA HIS A 190 -15.23 3.83 6.13
C HIS A 190 -16.26 3.83 4.99
N LEU A 191 -17.11 2.80 4.93
CA LEU A 191 -18.22 2.78 4.00
C LEU A 191 -19.26 3.84 4.38
N ARG A 192 -19.73 4.61 3.40
CA ARG A 192 -20.89 5.50 3.61
C ARG A 192 -22.15 4.66 3.83
N LYS A 193 -23.07 5.17 4.65
CA LYS A 193 -24.42 4.63 4.80
C LYS A 193 -25.23 4.94 3.52
N MET A 194 -24.95 4.25 2.43
CA MET A 194 -25.79 4.30 1.23
C MET A 194 -26.66 3.06 1.16
N THR A 195 -27.86 3.21 0.60
CA THR A 195 -28.86 2.15 0.41
C THR A 195 -28.51 1.17 -0.73
N ASP A 196 -27.30 1.21 -1.24
CA ASP A 196 -26.84 0.29 -2.28
C ASP A 196 -26.69 -1.12 -1.71
N LYS A 197 -27.15 -2.12 -2.47
CA LYS A 197 -27.04 -3.53 -2.08
C LYS A 197 -25.68 -4.12 -2.33
N ASP A 198 -24.87 -3.49 -3.22
CA ASP A 198 -23.52 -3.95 -3.53
C ASP A 198 -22.51 -3.33 -2.56
N PRO A 199 -21.77 -4.16 -1.78
CA PRO A 199 -20.72 -3.69 -0.87
C PRO A 199 -19.60 -2.94 -1.58
N VAL A 200 -19.25 -3.32 -2.82
CA VAL A 200 -18.18 -2.68 -3.60
C VAL A 200 -18.56 -1.24 -3.97
N ASN A 201 -19.83 -1.00 -4.32
CA ASN A 201 -20.35 0.35 -4.58
C ASN A 201 -20.37 1.24 -3.32
N LYS A 202 -20.37 0.66 -2.12
CA LYS A 202 -20.28 1.39 -0.85
C LYS A 202 -18.86 1.79 -0.47
N LEU A 203 -17.85 1.10 -1.00
CA LEU A 203 -16.43 1.46 -0.81
C LEU A 203 -16.11 2.83 -1.39
N SER A 204 -16.82 3.19 -2.41
CA SER A 204 -16.61 4.44 -3.07
C SER A 204 -17.84 5.34 -2.86
N GLY A 205 -17.66 6.41 -2.13
CA GLY A 205 -18.38 7.59 -2.59
C GLY A 205 -17.94 7.92 -4.03
N THR A 206 -17.02 7.11 -4.58
CA THR A 206 -16.49 7.18 -5.93
C THR A 206 -16.05 5.77 -6.33
N THR A 207 -16.53 5.24 -7.44
CA THR A 207 -16.15 3.93 -8.02
C THR A 207 -14.64 3.76 -8.24
N GLY A 208 -13.85 4.84 -8.15
CA GLY A 208 -12.41 4.85 -8.44
C GLY A 208 -11.53 4.04 -7.50
N LEU A 209 -11.86 3.91 -6.21
CA LEU A 209 -11.04 3.13 -5.29
C LEU A 209 -11.14 1.63 -5.53
N SER A 210 -12.30 1.14 -6.01
CA SER A 210 -12.50 -0.28 -6.30
C SER A 210 -11.74 -0.75 -7.55
N GLU A 211 -11.33 0.16 -8.42
CA GLU A 211 -10.59 -0.15 -9.65
C GLU A 211 -9.08 -0.24 -9.46
N ILE A 212 -8.53 0.34 -8.38
CA ILE A 212 -7.07 0.44 -8.18
C ILE A 212 -6.50 -0.71 -7.37
N GLY A 213 -7.24 -1.22 -6.39
CA GLY A 213 -6.76 -2.21 -5.44
C GLY A 213 -7.66 -3.43 -5.34
N ARG A 214 -7.17 -4.51 -4.71
CA ARG A 214 -8.02 -5.63 -4.32
C ARG A 214 -8.84 -5.21 -3.10
N ALA A 215 -10.15 -5.11 -3.25
CA ALA A 215 -11.05 -4.75 -2.15
C ALA A 215 -11.44 -6.01 -1.35
N HIS A 216 -11.28 -5.94 -0.02
CA HIS A 216 -11.82 -6.91 0.93
C HIS A 216 -12.96 -6.22 1.71
N VAL A 217 -14.18 -6.71 1.59
CA VAL A 217 -15.39 -6.17 2.24
C VAL A 217 -15.95 -7.17 3.22
#